data_ac5493fcbed0b420837e6f027cbd4cbf
#
_entry.id   ac5493fcbed0b420837e6f027cbd4cbf
#
_cell.length_a   1.000
_cell.length_b   1.000
_cell.length_c   1.000
_cell.angle_alpha   90.00
_cell.angle_beta   90.00
_cell.angle_gamma   90.00
#
_symmetry.space_group_name_H-M   'P 1'
#
loop_
_entity.id
_entity.type
_entity.pdbx_description
1 polymer ?
#
loop_
_entity_poly.entity_id
_entity_poly.type
_entity_poly.pdbx_seq_one_letter_code
_entity_poly.pdbx_strand_id
1 'polypeptide(L)'
;MNLEEPRNQLIKDYMGKHVHVVVDRPIEYQHGDIVYPINYGYIPGIIAGDGEEQDAYILGVNEPIAEFDGQVIAAICRKNDCEDKLVVAPLGSVYHQGQIAEAVHFQEQYFDTRIISCFEKSCGVLPYRMVNDQQEFLLVFETYSKCWSLPKGHIEAGETDVQTALRELYEETGLTANLDTSRCASIEYPISSFARKQVAFFLGEVVGVPKVREGEIDKLKWVTTAELKDYLFPDTFEACKALLR
;
A
#
# COMPACT_ATOMS: atom_id res chain seq x y z
N MET A 1 26.46 -11.22 -2.85
CA MET A 1 26.61 -9.91 -2.17
C MET A 1 25.27 -9.65 -1.47
N ASN A 2 25.26 -9.31 -0.18
CA ASN A 2 23.99 -9.02 0.51
C ASN A 2 23.55 -7.59 0.12
N LEU A 3 22.55 -7.46 -0.74
CA LEU A 3 22.05 -6.18 -1.26
C LEU A 3 21.10 -5.47 -0.26
N GLU A 4 20.74 -6.10 0.86
CA GLU A 4 19.78 -5.49 1.79
C GLU A 4 20.38 -4.32 2.60
N GLU A 5 21.65 -4.36 2.97
CA GLU A 5 22.27 -3.26 3.71
C GLU A 5 22.37 -1.96 2.90
N PRO A 6 22.83 -1.95 1.63
CA PRO A 6 22.83 -0.76 0.80
C PRO A 6 21.42 -0.20 0.53
N ARG A 7 20.43 -1.08 0.28
CA ARG A 7 19.02 -0.71 0.11
C ARG A 7 18.43 -0.02 1.33
N ASN A 8 18.64 -0.61 2.50
CA ASN A 8 18.20 -0.04 3.76
C ASN A 8 18.82 1.32 4.03
N GLN A 9 20.06 1.54 3.59
CA GLN A 9 20.75 2.83 3.72
C GLN A 9 20.13 3.88 2.78
N LEU A 10 19.94 3.55 1.50
CA LEU A 10 19.28 4.43 0.52
C LEU A 10 17.90 4.88 1.02
N ILE A 11 17.10 3.94 1.52
CA ILE A 11 15.77 4.23 2.07
C ILE A 11 15.86 5.19 3.25
N LYS A 12 16.74 4.92 4.22
CA LYS A 12 16.92 5.77 5.41
C LYS A 12 17.39 7.18 5.05
N ASP A 13 18.26 7.29 4.06
CA ASP A 13 18.90 8.55 3.71
C ASP A 13 18.00 9.45 2.87
N TYR A 14 17.16 8.87 2.01
CA TYR A 14 16.44 9.66 1.01
C TYR A 14 14.92 9.68 1.16
N MET A 15 14.29 8.70 1.80
CA MET A 15 12.83 8.72 1.96
C MET A 15 12.34 9.98 2.68
N GLY A 16 11.40 10.68 2.04
CA GLY A 16 10.86 11.94 2.52
C GLY A 16 11.76 13.16 2.31
N LYS A 17 12.97 13.00 1.73
CA LYS A 17 13.91 14.10 1.48
C LYS A 17 13.62 14.81 0.16
N HIS A 18 14.05 16.06 0.10
CA HIS A 18 14.06 16.88 -1.11
C HIS A 18 15.28 16.52 -1.96
N VAL A 19 15.06 16.30 -3.24
CA VAL A 19 16.11 15.98 -4.21
C VAL A 19 15.92 16.74 -5.51
N HIS A 20 17.01 16.93 -6.25
CA HIS A 20 17.02 17.45 -7.61
C HIS A 20 17.19 16.29 -8.58
N VAL A 21 16.36 16.19 -9.62
CA VAL A 21 16.40 15.15 -10.65
C VAL A 21 16.72 15.79 -11.99
N VAL A 22 17.74 15.30 -12.68
CA VAL A 22 17.99 15.62 -14.08
C VAL A 22 17.27 14.60 -14.95
N VAL A 23 16.41 15.08 -15.84
CA VAL A 23 15.57 14.22 -16.69
C VAL A 23 16.30 13.88 -17.98
N ASP A 24 16.54 12.61 -18.22
CA ASP A 24 17.14 12.10 -19.45
C ASP A 24 16.13 11.35 -20.33
N ARG A 25 14.98 10.94 -19.76
CA ARG A 25 13.87 10.30 -20.46
C ARG A 25 12.55 11.00 -20.09
N PRO A 26 12.24 12.10 -20.78
CA PRO A 26 10.99 12.83 -20.56
C PRO A 26 9.78 12.02 -21.01
N ILE A 27 8.57 12.47 -20.65
CA ILE A 27 7.31 11.92 -21.16
C ILE A 27 7.38 11.79 -22.68
N GLU A 28 6.87 10.68 -23.22
CA GLU A 28 6.89 10.28 -24.63
C GLU A 28 8.28 9.87 -25.16
N TYR A 29 9.33 9.86 -24.31
CA TYR A 29 10.62 9.30 -24.71
C TYR A 29 10.45 7.82 -25.07
N GLN A 30 11.00 7.44 -26.23
CA GLN A 30 10.94 6.06 -26.71
C GLN A 30 12.30 5.37 -26.51
N HIS A 31 12.28 4.28 -25.77
CA HIS A 31 13.43 3.38 -25.59
C HIS A 31 13.10 1.97 -26.06
N GLY A 32 13.52 1.58 -27.24
CA GLY A 32 13.08 0.34 -27.88
C GLY A 32 11.57 0.33 -28.09
N ASP A 33 10.89 -0.67 -27.54
CA ASP A 33 9.44 -0.80 -27.60
C ASP A 33 8.71 -0.10 -26.44
N ILE A 34 9.44 0.49 -25.50
CA ILE A 34 8.89 1.14 -24.31
C ILE A 34 8.78 2.66 -24.57
N VAL A 35 7.56 3.18 -24.39
CA VAL A 35 7.30 4.63 -24.36
C VAL A 35 7.09 5.03 -22.90
N TYR A 36 7.81 6.04 -22.42
CA TYR A 36 7.76 6.53 -21.06
C TYR A 36 6.49 7.38 -20.84
N PRO A 37 5.53 6.96 -20.04
CA PRO A 37 4.32 7.74 -19.76
C PRO A 37 4.53 8.81 -18.68
N ILE A 38 5.68 8.78 -18.00
CA ILE A 38 6.10 9.71 -16.95
C ILE A 38 7.54 10.14 -17.20
N ASN A 39 7.94 11.29 -16.64
CA ASN A 39 9.33 11.71 -16.67
C ASN A 39 10.21 10.75 -15.85
N TYR A 40 11.42 10.51 -16.34
CA TYR A 40 12.41 9.66 -15.71
C TYR A 40 13.79 10.28 -15.87
N GLY A 41 14.66 10.08 -14.90
CA GLY A 41 16.00 10.61 -14.89
C GLY A 41 16.80 10.10 -13.72
N TYR A 42 17.80 10.85 -13.31
CA TYR A 42 18.72 10.48 -12.24
C TYR A 42 18.95 11.63 -11.25
N ILE A 43 19.41 11.30 -10.05
CA ILE A 43 19.72 12.26 -8.99
C ILE A 43 21.23 12.47 -8.93
N PRO A 44 21.77 13.65 -9.34
CA PRO A 44 23.20 13.90 -9.39
C PRO A 44 23.87 13.72 -8.03
N GLY A 45 25.01 13.00 -8.02
CA GLY A 45 25.84 12.79 -6.83
C GLY A 45 25.34 11.72 -5.88
N ILE A 46 24.24 11.03 -6.17
CA ILE A 46 23.81 9.83 -5.45
C ILE A 46 24.14 8.62 -6.29
N ILE A 47 25.00 7.73 -5.78
CA ILE A 47 25.45 6.56 -6.53
C ILE A 47 24.62 5.33 -6.15
N ALA A 48 24.05 4.69 -7.16
CA ALA A 48 23.27 3.46 -7.04
C ALA A 48 24.16 2.21 -6.92
N GLY A 49 23.51 1.05 -6.77
CA GLY A 49 24.20 -0.23 -6.57
C GLY A 49 25.03 -0.74 -7.76
N ASP A 50 24.80 -0.23 -8.96
CA ASP A 50 25.54 -0.52 -10.19
C ASP A 50 26.75 0.41 -10.41
N GLY A 51 26.89 1.48 -9.61
CA GLY A 51 27.97 2.47 -9.69
C GLY A 51 27.62 3.69 -10.53
N GLU A 52 26.45 3.75 -11.12
CA GLU A 52 25.92 4.92 -11.84
C GLU A 52 25.12 5.83 -10.88
N GLU A 53 24.67 6.99 -11.37
CA GLU A 53 23.83 7.90 -10.60
C GLU A 53 22.43 7.30 -10.37
N GLN A 54 21.86 7.54 -9.18
CA GLN A 54 20.61 6.93 -8.73
C GLN A 54 19.42 7.35 -9.59
N ASP A 55 18.82 6.43 -10.28
CA ASP A 55 17.64 6.62 -11.11
C ASP A 55 16.38 6.96 -10.31
N ALA A 56 15.54 7.80 -10.91
CA ALA A 56 14.28 8.24 -10.33
C ALA A 56 13.15 8.40 -11.35
N TYR A 57 11.96 7.91 -10.98
CA TYR A 57 10.69 8.23 -11.62
C TYR A 57 10.13 9.53 -11.05
N ILE A 58 9.52 10.37 -11.90
CA ILE A 58 8.85 11.61 -11.46
C ILE A 58 7.34 11.47 -11.67
N LEU A 59 6.58 11.55 -10.58
CA LEU A 59 5.12 11.52 -10.60
C LEU A 59 4.53 12.92 -10.40
N GLY A 60 3.31 13.13 -10.89
CA GLY A 60 2.56 14.38 -10.70
C GLY A 60 2.98 15.53 -11.61
N VAL A 61 3.82 15.27 -12.61
CA VAL A 61 4.19 16.21 -13.68
C VAL A 61 3.79 15.59 -15.01
N ASN A 62 2.84 16.21 -15.71
CA ASN A 62 2.19 15.66 -16.90
C ASN A 62 2.69 16.30 -18.22
N GLU A 63 3.83 16.95 -18.19
CA GLU A 63 4.51 17.55 -19.34
C GLU A 63 5.99 17.14 -19.37
N PRO A 64 6.62 17.09 -20.54
CA PRO A 64 8.06 16.84 -20.64
C PRO A 64 8.85 17.97 -19.98
N ILE A 65 9.79 17.62 -19.12
CA ILE A 65 10.66 18.57 -18.41
C ILE A 65 12.12 18.15 -18.56
N ALA A 66 13.07 19.06 -18.27
CA ALA A 66 14.50 18.79 -18.30
C ALA A 66 15.07 18.49 -16.90
N GLU A 67 14.46 19.05 -15.87
CA GLU A 67 14.91 18.91 -14.48
C GLU A 67 13.70 19.08 -13.53
N PHE A 68 13.81 18.55 -12.32
CA PHE A 68 12.72 18.59 -11.33
C PHE A 68 13.26 18.62 -9.91
N ASP A 69 12.73 19.53 -9.09
CA ASP A 69 12.94 19.57 -7.65
C ASP A 69 11.71 19.03 -6.93
N GLY A 70 11.87 17.95 -6.18
CA GLY A 70 10.74 17.29 -5.52
C GLY A 70 11.13 16.49 -4.29
N GLN A 71 10.14 15.82 -3.73
CA GLN A 71 10.29 14.97 -2.55
C GLN A 71 10.31 13.50 -2.95
N VAL A 72 11.23 12.74 -2.41
CA VAL A 72 11.23 11.27 -2.52
C VAL A 72 10.06 10.71 -1.74
N ILE A 73 9.11 10.07 -2.43
CA ILE A 73 7.89 9.51 -1.88
C ILE A 73 7.88 7.98 -1.81
N ALA A 74 8.77 7.33 -2.56
CA ALA A 74 8.92 5.87 -2.52
C ALA A 74 10.30 5.43 -3.03
N ALA A 75 10.65 4.18 -2.68
CA ALA A 75 11.73 3.41 -3.26
C ALA A 75 11.16 2.12 -3.89
N ILE A 76 11.60 1.79 -5.09
CA ILE A 76 11.28 0.55 -5.80
C ILE A 76 12.49 -0.35 -5.71
N CYS A 77 12.38 -1.41 -4.92
CA CYS A 77 13.45 -2.36 -4.68
C CYS A 77 13.27 -3.56 -5.62
N ARG A 78 14.20 -3.75 -6.54
CA ARG A 78 14.22 -4.87 -7.49
C ARG A 78 14.98 -6.05 -6.88
N LYS A 79 14.31 -7.13 -6.54
CA LYS A 79 14.94 -8.29 -5.88
C LYS A 79 15.87 -9.07 -6.81
N ASN A 80 15.60 -9.02 -8.12
CA ASN A 80 16.36 -9.69 -9.18
C ASN A 80 17.33 -8.76 -9.93
N ASP A 81 17.57 -7.55 -9.40
CA ASP A 81 18.48 -6.56 -9.96
C ASP A 81 19.28 -5.88 -8.83
N CYS A 82 20.42 -5.28 -9.13
CA CYS A 82 21.22 -4.49 -8.18
C CYS A 82 20.83 -3.01 -8.16
N GLU A 83 19.97 -2.58 -9.08
CA GLU A 83 19.59 -1.20 -9.28
C GLU A 83 18.16 -0.93 -8.79
N ASP A 84 18.06 -0.34 -7.62
CA ASP A 84 16.78 0.15 -7.09
C ASP A 84 16.45 1.53 -7.68
N LYS A 85 15.18 1.91 -7.71
CA LYS A 85 14.73 3.21 -8.24
C LYS A 85 14.08 4.05 -7.14
N LEU A 86 14.26 5.36 -7.18
CA LEU A 86 13.48 6.27 -6.35
C LEU A 86 12.25 6.79 -7.10
N VAL A 87 11.26 7.23 -6.36
CA VAL A 87 10.07 7.90 -6.91
C VAL A 87 9.98 9.28 -6.27
N VAL A 88 9.96 10.32 -7.11
CA VAL A 88 9.96 11.71 -6.71
C VAL A 88 8.66 12.37 -7.17
N ALA A 89 8.08 13.23 -6.34
CA ALA A 89 6.84 13.94 -6.66
C ALA A 89 6.87 15.38 -6.10
N PRO A 90 5.97 16.27 -6.54
CA PRO A 90 5.83 17.59 -5.96
C PRO A 90 5.65 17.55 -4.44
N LEU A 91 6.24 18.51 -3.74
CA LEU A 91 6.14 18.58 -2.28
C LEU A 91 4.69 18.59 -1.80
N GLY A 92 4.39 17.73 -0.84
CA GLY A 92 3.04 17.58 -0.28
C GLY A 92 2.11 16.66 -1.09
N SER A 93 2.55 16.12 -2.21
CA SER A 93 1.82 15.09 -2.94
C SER A 93 1.73 13.81 -2.13
N VAL A 94 0.59 13.12 -2.20
CA VAL A 94 0.34 11.86 -1.52
C VAL A 94 -0.02 10.80 -2.56
N TYR A 95 0.82 9.79 -2.67
CA TYR A 95 0.60 8.63 -3.53
C TYR A 95 0.74 7.37 -2.68
N HIS A 96 -0.26 6.50 -2.69
CA HIS A 96 -0.14 5.19 -2.05
C HIS A 96 0.56 4.19 -2.98
N GLN A 97 1.05 3.09 -2.42
CA GLN A 97 1.85 2.08 -3.13
C GLN A 97 1.17 1.55 -4.40
N GLY A 98 -0.17 1.39 -4.42
CA GLY A 98 -0.90 0.94 -5.61
C GLY A 98 -0.87 1.94 -6.77
N GLN A 99 -1.00 3.25 -6.49
CA GLN A 99 -0.87 4.30 -7.51
C GLN A 99 0.55 4.38 -8.06
N ILE A 100 1.55 4.21 -7.20
CA ILE A 100 2.95 4.17 -7.62
C ILE A 100 3.19 2.95 -8.51
N ALA A 101 2.72 1.76 -8.09
CA ALA A 101 2.83 0.54 -8.86
C ALA A 101 2.21 0.66 -10.26
N GLU A 102 1.02 1.25 -10.35
CA GLU A 102 0.35 1.51 -11.62
C GLU A 102 1.16 2.45 -12.52
N ALA A 103 1.66 3.56 -11.97
CA ALA A 103 2.40 4.57 -12.72
C ALA A 103 3.72 4.05 -13.31
N VAL A 104 4.41 3.14 -12.60
CA VAL A 104 5.71 2.59 -13.03
C VAL A 104 5.61 1.23 -13.70
N HIS A 105 4.40 0.67 -13.82
CA HIS A 105 4.16 -0.67 -14.37
C HIS A 105 4.73 -0.87 -15.77
N PHE A 106 4.76 0.17 -16.60
CA PHE A 106 5.29 0.13 -17.97
C PHE A 106 6.72 -0.43 -18.04
N GLN A 107 7.53 -0.22 -17.00
CA GLN A 107 8.90 -0.72 -16.88
C GLN A 107 9.03 -1.79 -15.80
N GLU A 108 8.41 -1.62 -14.65
CA GLU A 108 8.62 -2.51 -13.49
C GLU A 108 7.93 -3.88 -13.63
N GLN A 109 7.03 -4.06 -14.58
CA GLN A 109 6.43 -5.38 -14.90
C GLN A 109 7.45 -6.46 -15.30
N TYR A 110 8.67 -6.07 -15.67
CA TYR A 110 9.75 -6.98 -16.07
C TYR A 110 10.65 -7.41 -14.89
N PHE A 111 10.39 -6.89 -13.68
CA PHE A 111 11.21 -7.12 -12.50
C PHE A 111 10.38 -7.68 -11.33
N ASP A 112 11.03 -8.42 -10.43
CA ASP A 112 10.45 -8.75 -9.11
C ASP A 112 10.66 -7.58 -8.16
N THR A 113 9.66 -6.71 -8.06
CA THR A 113 9.76 -5.44 -7.34
C THR A 113 9.01 -5.46 -6.01
N ARG A 114 9.53 -4.68 -5.06
CA ARG A 114 8.85 -4.30 -3.84
C ARG A 114 8.86 -2.77 -3.72
N ILE A 115 7.69 -2.17 -3.55
CA ILE A 115 7.56 -0.72 -3.33
C ILE A 115 7.51 -0.44 -1.83
N ILE A 116 8.38 0.46 -1.37
CA ILE A 116 8.38 1.02 -0.02
C ILE A 116 7.99 2.49 -0.18
N SER A 117 6.84 2.89 0.34
CA SER A 117 6.30 4.23 0.14
C SER A 117 6.18 5.02 1.45
N CYS A 118 6.20 6.35 1.36
CA CYS A 118 5.93 7.24 2.48
C CYS A 118 4.45 7.20 2.92
N PHE A 119 3.57 6.74 2.04
CA PHE A 119 2.16 6.57 2.35
C PHE A 119 1.67 5.21 1.88
N GLU A 120 1.25 4.38 2.84
CA GLU A 120 0.63 3.09 2.55
C GLU A 120 -0.88 3.16 2.74
N LYS A 121 -1.60 2.48 1.85
CA LYS A 121 -3.05 2.35 1.96
C LYS A 121 -3.44 0.89 2.01
N SER A 122 -4.34 0.59 2.94
CA SER A 122 -5.02 -0.71 3.05
C SER A 122 -6.52 -0.50 3.12
N CYS A 123 -7.27 -1.51 2.68
CA CYS A 123 -8.71 -1.51 2.82
C CYS A 123 -9.19 -2.83 3.42
N GLY A 124 -10.27 -2.78 4.17
CA GLY A 124 -10.81 -3.95 4.84
C GLY A 124 -12.30 -3.84 5.10
N VAL A 125 -12.84 -4.87 5.70
CA VAL A 125 -14.25 -5.01 6.01
C VAL A 125 -14.43 -5.19 7.51
N LEU A 126 -15.46 -4.57 8.09
CA LEU A 126 -16.09 -5.01 9.33
C LEU A 126 -17.20 -6.00 8.94
N PRO A 127 -16.89 -7.30 8.87
CA PRO A 127 -17.81 -8.30 8.34
C PRO A 127 -18.78 -8.71 9.44
N TYR A 128 -20.08 -8.71 9.12
CA TYR A 128 -21.10 -9.13 10.06
C TYR A 128 -22.09 -10.14 9.46
N ARG A 129 -22.70 -10.90 10.35
CA ARG A 129 -23.88 -11.75 10.09
C ARG A 129 -24.96 -11.50 11.12
N MET A 130 -26.20 -11.87 10.81
CA MET A 130 -27.30 -11.86 11.77
C MET A 130 -27.51 -13.25 12.37
N VAL A 131 -27.52 -13.35 13.70
CA VAL A 131 -27.81 -14.58 14.44
C VAL A 131 -28.81 -14.23 15.54
N ASN A 132 -30.00 -14.81 15.48
CA ASN A 132 -31.09 -14.56 16.48
C ASN A 132 -31.33 -13.03 16.68
N ASP A 133 -31.45 -12.27 15.61
CA ASP A 133 -31.64 -10.81 15.57
C ASP A 133 -30.48 -9.99 16.20
N GLN A 134 -29.34 -10.60 16.43
CA GLN A 134 -28.12 -9.93 16.88
C GLN A 134 -27.04 -9.96 15.81
N GLN A 135 -26.27 -8.86 15.72
CA GLN A 135 -25.09 -8.80 14.86
C GLN A 135 -23.91 -9.49 15.54
N GLU A 136 -23.28 -10.40 14.82
CA GLU A 136 -21.97 -10.95 15.14
C GLU A 136 -20.96 -10.52 14.09
N PHE A 137 -19.75 -10.16 14.52
CA PHE A 137 -18.66 -9.66 13.67
C PHE A 137 -17.54 -10.68 13.61
N LEU A 138 -16.99 -10.87 12.41
CA LEU A 138 -15.86 -11.78 12.21
C LEU A 138 -14.55 -11.04 12.41
N LEU A 139 -13.71 -11.60 13.26
CA LEU A 139 -12.31 -11.18 13.43
C LEU A 139 -11.37 -12.25 12.92
N VAL A 140 -10.21 -11.81 12.43
CA VAL A 140 -9.08 -12.64 12.01
C VAL A 140 -7.92 -12.50 13.00
N PHE A 141 -7.19 -13.58 13.25
CA PHE A 141 -5.98 -13.56 14.07
C PHE A 141 -4.77 -13.67 13.16
N GLU A 142 -4.04 -12.59 13.02
CA GLU A 142 -2.90 -12.46 12.10
C GLU A 142 -1.70 -13.31 12.55
N THR A 143 -1.13 -14.09 11.64
CA THR A 143 -0.01 -15.02 11.91
C THR A 143 1.24 -14.28 12.38
N TYR A 144 1.55 -13.12 11.79
CA TYR A 144 2.79 -12.39 12.07
C TYR A 144 2.69 -11.46 13.27
N SER A 145 1.66 -10.65 13.33
CA SER A 145 1.47 -9.68 14.43
C SER A 145 1.00 -10.32 15.73
N LYS A 146 0.44 -11.56 15.64
CA LYS A 146 -0.19 -12.28 16.75
C LYS A 146 -1.30 -11.48 17.45
N CYS A 147 -2.03 -10.68 16.67
CA CYS A 147 -3.12 -9.84 17.15
C CYS A 147 -4.42 -10.17 16.41
N TRP A 148 -5.55 -9.90 17.07
CA TRP A 148 -6.86 -9.89 16.42
C TRP A 148 -7.04 -8.60 15.63
N SER A 149 -7.60 -8.72 14.43
CA SER A 149 -7.80 -7.63 13.48
C SER A 149 -9.09 -7.84 12.69
N LEU A 150 -9.48 -6.84 11.91
CA LEU A 150 -10.45 -7.01 10.83
C LEU A 150 -9.71 -7.51 9.57
N PRO A 151 -10.36 -8.32 8.73
CA PRO A 151 -9.79 -8.70 7.43
C PRO A 151 -9.50 -7.45 6.58
N LYS A 152 -8.25 -7.31 6.14
CA LYS A 152 -7.73 -6.13 5.42
C LYS A 152 -6.39 -6.40 4.79
N GLY A 153 -6.10 -5.71 3.72
CA GLY A 153 -4.76 -5.73 3.16
C GLY A 153 -4.48 -4.54 2.24
N HIS A 154 -3.33 -4.56 1.61
CA HIS A 154 -2.84 -3.45 0.80
C HIS A 154 -3.63 -3.31 -0.50
N ILE A 155 -3.90 -2.05 -0.87
CA ILE A 155 -4.46 -1.73 -2.18
C ILE A 155 -3.42 -2.04 -3.26
N GLU A 156 -3.82 -2.77 -4.29
CA GLU A 156 -3.01 -3.11 -5.45
C GLU A 156 -3.20 -2.11 -6.60
N ALA A 157 -2.36 -2.23 -7.64
CA ALA A 157 -2.44 -1.38 -8.82
C ALA A 157 -3.81 -1.49 -9.51
N GLY A 158 -4.44 -0.34 -9.77
CA GLY A 158 -5.73 -0.26 -10.45
C GLY A 158 -6.95 -0.65 -9.61
N GLU A 159 -6.79 -1.04 -8.35
CA GLU A 159 -7.90 -1.34 -7.45
C GLU A 159 -8.53 -0.08 -6.87
N THR A 160 -9.84 -0.14 -6.67
CA THR A 160 -10.57 0.78 -5.78
C THR A 160 -10.57 0.26 -4.36
N ASP A 161 -10.84 1.14 -3.37
CA ASP A 161 -10.96 0.78 -1.96
C ASP A 161 -11.92 -0.40 -1.72
N VAL A 162 -13.05 -0.40 -2.42
CA VAL A 162 -14.08 -1.45 -2.34
C VAL A 162 -13.58 -2.78 -2.91
N GLN A 163 -12.88 -2.74 -4.05
CA GLN A 163 -12.30 -3.95 -4.66
C GLN A 163 -11.27 -4.58 -3.75
N THR A 164 -10.34 -3.76 -3.22
CA THR A 164 -9.36 -4.24 -2.24
C THR A 164 -10.01 -4.87 -1.01
N ALA A 165 -10.98 -4.18 -0.40
CA ALA A 165 -11.66 -4.68 0.79
C ALA A 165 -12.36 -6.04 0.56
N LEU A 166 -13.00 -6.21 -0.60
CA LEU A 166 -13.67 -7.48 -0.97
C LEU A 166 -12.66 -8.58 -1.29
N ARG A 167 -11.56 -8.27 -2.00
CA ARG A 167 -10.49 -9.23 -2.31
C ARG A 167 -9.87 -9.75 -1.02
N GLU A 168 -9.46 -8.86 -0.12
CA GLU A 168 -8.82 -9.21 1.15
C GLU A 168 -9.75 -10.02 2.07
N LEU A 169 -11.04 -9.62 2.17
CA LEU A 169 -12.03 -10.43 2.89
C LEU A 169 -12.08 -11.86 2.33
N TYR A 170 -12.11 -12.01 1.00
CA TYR A 170 -12.16 -13.32 0.39
C TYR A 170 -10.84 -14.09 0.58
N GLU A 171 -9.70 -13.43 0.44
CA GLU A 171 -8.37 -14.04 0.59
C GLU A 171 -8.12 -14.53 2.01
N GLU A 172 -8.46 -13.75 3.02
CA GLU A 172 -8.23 -14.10 4.41
C GLU A 172 -9.28 -15.06 5.01
N THR A 173 -10.53 -15.00 4.51
CA THR A 173 -11.65 -15.71 5.16
C THR A 173 -12.46 -16.62 4.24
N GLY A 174 -12.30 -16.51 2.93
CA GLY A 174 -13.15 -17.24 1.96
C GLY A 174 -14.59 -16.71 1.85
N LEU A 175 -14.92 -15.61 2.52
CA LEU A 175 -16.25 -15.01 2.49
C LEU A 175 -16.38 -13.97 1.39
N THR A 176 -17.60 -13.77 0.92
CA THR A 176 -18.02 -12.60 0.16
C THR A 176 -18.92 -11.71 1.01
N ALA A 177 -19.06 -10.43 0.66
CA ALA A 177 -19.91 -9.50 1.41
C ALA A 177 -20.67 -8.55 0.48
N ASN A 178 -21.84 -8.13 0.97
CA ASN A 178 -22.55 -6.97 0.46
C ASN A 178 -22.11 -5.76 1.29
N LEU A 179 -21.26 -4.88 0.69
CA LEU A 179 -20.73 -3.70 1.38
C LEU A 179 -21.75 -2.55 1.34
N ASP A 180 -21.93 -1.90 2.48
CA ASP A 180 -22.54 -0.58 2.53
C ASP A 180 -21.46 0.48 2.18
N THR A 181 -21.34 0.82 0.90
CA THR A 181 -20.35 1.77 0.41
C THR A 181 -20.62 3.23 0.83
N SER A 182 -21.78 3.53 1.40
CA SER A 182 -22.09 4.82 2.00
C SER A 182 -21.46 5.00 3.38
N ARG A 183 -21.03 3.90 4.01
CA ARG A 183 -20.38 3.85 5.33
C ARG A 183 -18.94 3.42 5.19
N CYS A 184 -18.05 4.40 5.33
CA CYS A 184 -16.61 4.18 5.37
C CYS A 184 -16.02 4.89 6.60
N ALA A 185 -15.17 4.20 7.32
CA ALA A 185 -14.38 4.77 8.40
C ALA A 185 -12.92 4.46 8.19
N SER A 186 -12.04 5.40 8.48
CA SER A 186 -10.60 5.21 8.31
C SER A 186 -9.82 5.53 9.57
N ILE A 187 -8.71 4.84 9.73
CA ILE A 187 -7.67 5.16 10.73
C ILE A 187 -6.37 5.49 9.99
N GLU A 188 -5.53 6.32 10.59
CA GLU A 188 -4.20 6.62 10.07
C GLU A 188 -3.20 6.59 11.23
N TYR A 189 -2.05 5.95 11.01
CA TYR A 189 -1.00 5.83 12.01
C TYR A 189 0.39 5.79 11.36
N PRO A 190 1.45 6.26 12.07
CA PRO A 190 2.82 6.13 11.59
C PRO A 190 3.28 4.67 11.66
N ILE A 191 3.97 4.20 10.61
CA ILE A 191 4.60 2.87 10.55
C ILE A 191 6.12 2.95 10.59
N SER A 192 6.69 4.13 10.31
CA SER A 192 8.12 4.43 10.47
C SER A 192 8.33 5.93 10.66
N SER A 193 9.60 6.36 10.72
CA SER A 193 9.95 7.79 10.81
C SER A 193 9.61 8.60 9.55
N PHE A 194 9.39 7.95 8.43
CA PHE A 194 9.10 8.59 7.14
C PHE A 194 7.78 8.13 6.51
N ALA A 195 7.14 7.10 7.04
CA ALA A 195 5.95 6.50 6.45
C ALA A 195 4.76 6.43 7.42
N ARG A 196 3.58 6.63 6.86
CA ARG A 196 2.29 6.47 7.53
C ARG A 196 1.40 5.52 6.74
N LYS A 197 0.47 4.88 7.44
CA LYS A 197 -0.50 3.96 6.85
C LYS A 197 -1.92 4.43 7.13
N GLN A 198 -2.74 4.47 6.10
CA GLN A 198 -4.18 4.62 6.21
C GLN A 198 -4.85 3.27 6.00
N VAL A 199 -5.83 2.95 6.83
CA VAL A 199 -6.69 1.79 6.63
C VAL A 199 -8.14 2.24 6.57
N ALA A 200 -8.82 1.97 5.45
CA ALA A 200 -10.23 2.26 5.24
C ALA A 200 -11.05 0.98 5.47
N PHE A 201 -12.12 1.07 6.26
CA PHE A 201 -13.01 -0.05 6.56
C PHE A 201 -14.43 0.24 6.08
N PHE A 202 -15.07 -0.80 5.54
CA PHE A 202 -16.47 -0.80 5.13
C PHE A 202 -17.27 -1.79 5.98
N LEU A 203 -18.53 -1.47 6.26
CA LEU A 203 -19.44 -2.43 6.88
C LEU A 203 -19.97 -3.39 5.80
N GLY A 204 -19.92 -4.70 6.07
CA GLY A 204 -20.34 -5.70 5.09
C GLY A 204 -21.11 -6.87 5.69
N GLU A 205 -22.31 -7.13 5.16
CA GLU A 205 -23.04 -8.36 5.47
C GLU A 205 -22.44 -9.52 4.67
N VAL A 206 -21.92 -10.52 5.42
CA VAL A 206 -21.18 -11.60 4.77
C VAL A 206 -22.07 -12.79 4.42
N VAL A 207 -21.68 -13.45 3.33
CA VAL A 207 -22.31 -14.66 2.81
C VAL A 207 -21.24 -15.77 2.72
N GLY A 208 -21.61 -16.96 3.18
CA GLY A 208 -20.75 -18.15 3.09
C GLY A 208 -20.37 -18.70 4.46
N VAL A 209 -19.46 -19.68 4.42
CA VAL A 209 -18.88 -20.30 5.61
C VAL A 209 -17.39 -19.90 5.65
N PRO A 210 -16.94 -19.23 6.72
CA PRO A 210 -15.57 -18.77 6.79
C PRO A 210 -14.60 -19.94 6.90
N LYS A 211 -13.45 -19.81 6.21
CA LYS A 211 -12.37 -20.77 6.25
C LYS A 211 -11.05 -20.01 6.44
N VAL A 212 -10.24 -20.47 7.38
CA VAL A 212 -8.86 -19.98 7.53
C VAL A 212 -8.10 -20.26 6.25
N ARG A 213 -7.45 -19.25 5.69
CA ARG A 213 -6.41 -19.42 4.66
C ARG A 213 -5.04 -19.49 5.30
N GLU A 214 -4.31 -20.54 5.02
CA GLU A 214 -2.96 -20.76 5.56
C GLU A 214 -2.00 -19.67 5.05
N GLY A 215 -1.16 -19.17 5.96
CA GLY A 215 -0.08 -18.23 5.67
C GLY A 215 -0.18 -16.92 6.44
N GLU A 216 -1.27 -16.20 6.31
CA GLU A 216 -1.43 -14.87 6.93
C GLU A 216 -2.35 -14.89 8.15
N ILE A 217 -3.33 -15.78 8.17
CA ILE A 217 -4.34 -15.89 9.24
C ILE A 217 -4.26 -17.26 9.92
N ASP A 218 -4.14 -17.26 11.25
CA ASP A 218 -4.11 -18.49 12.08
C ASP A 218 -5.52 -18.93 12.51
N LYS A 219 -6.41 -17.96 12.84
CA LYS A 219 -7.72 -18.23 13.45
C LYS A 219 -8.78 -17.23 13.04
N LEU A 220 -10.03 -17.66 13.10
CA LEU A 220 -11.21 -16.82 12.91
C LEU A 220 -12.07 -16.87 14.18
N LYS A 221 -12.74 -15.75 14.50
CA LYS A 221 -13.62 -15.66 15.66
C LYS A 221 -14.80 -14.74 15.36
N TRP A 222 -16.01 -15.22 15.67
CA TRP A 222 -17.20 -14.40 15.74
C TRP A 222 -17.32 -13.78 17.12
N VAL A 223 -17.62 -12.49 17.19
CA VAL A 223 -17.79 -11.71 18.42
C VAL A 223 -19.03 -10.82 18.33
N THR A 224 -19.59 -10.48 19.45
CA THR A 224 -20.69 -9.50 19.55
C THR A 224 -20.15 -8.07 19.49
N THR A 225 -21.03 -7.08 19.26
CA THR A 225 -20.66 -5.65 19.30
C THR A 225 -19.97 -5.27 20.62
N ALA A 226 -20.43 -5.82 21.75
CA ALA A 226 -19.87 -5.51 23.07
C ALA A 226 -18.46 -6.04 23.27
N GLU A 227 -18.11 -7.15 22.63
CA GLU A 227 -16.81 -7.81 22.73
C GLU A 227 -15.76 -7.20 21.80
N LEU A 228 -16.12 -6.46 20.73
CA LEU A 228 -15.16 -5.88 19.78
C LEU A 228 -14.02 -5.12 20.48
N LYS A 229 -14.32 -4.36 21.53
CA LYS A 229 -13.34 -3.58 22.30
C LYS A 229 -12.27 -4.43 23.00
N ASP A 230 -12.57 -5.71 23.27
CA ASP A 230 -11.67 -6.60 24.01
C ASP A 230 -10.63 -7.25 23.07
N TYR A 231 -10.83 -7.13 21.76
CA TYR A 231 -9.97 -7.73 20.73
C TYR A 231 -9.26 -6.72 19.83
N LEU A 232 -9.91 -5.60 19.52
CA LEU A 232 -9.37 -4.63 18.56
C LEU A 232 -8.57 -3.53 19.26
N PHE A 233 -7.59 -3.00 18.54
CA PHE A 233 -6.90 -1.79 18.98
C PHE A 233 -7.89 -0.61 19.09
N PRO A 234 -7.63 0.35 20.00
CA PRO A 234 -8.56 1.46 20.26
C PRO A 234 -9.01 2.21 19.01
N ASP A 235 -8.10 2.57 18.12
CA ASP A 235 -8.43 3.32 16.90
C ASP A 235 -9.31 2.51 15.95
N THR A 236 -9.02 1.22 15.79
CA THR A 236 -9.83 0.31 14.97
C THR A 236 -11.23 0.12 15.59
N PHE A 237 -11.31 0.01 16.91
CA PHE A 237 -12.60 -0.06 17.59
C PHE A 237 -13.43 1.20 17.41
N GLU A 238 -12.83 2.40 17.49
CA GLU A 238 -13.52 3.67 17.22
C GLU A 238 -14.01 3.76 15.75
N ALA A 239 -13.22 3.28 14.79
CA ALA A 239 -13.67 3.16 13.41
C ALA A 239 -14.87 2.23 13.26
N CYS A 240 -14.86 1.06 13.92
CA CYS A 240 -16.02 0.17 13.96
C CYS A 240 -17.26 0.86 14.51
N LYS A 241 -17.14 1.62 15.61
CA LYS A 241 -18.27 2.37 16.19
C LYS A 241 -18.84 3.40 15.22
N ALA A 242 -17.99 4.04 14.40
CA ALA A 242 -18.43 4.98 13.38
C ALA A 242 -19.25 4.29 12.29
N LEU A 243 -18.86 3.07 11.89
CA LEU A 243 -19.59 2.25 10.91
C LEU A 243 -20.95 1.75 11.42
N LEU A 244 -21.12 1.61 12.72
CA LEU A 244 -22.33 1.04 13.34
C LEU A 244 -23.38 2.11 13.73
N ARG A 245 -23.10 3.38 13.53
CA ARG A 245 -24.04 4.49 13.74
C ARG A 245 -24.91 4.73 12.53
#